data_e6152e158d2b6a8d729a6c630beaf82a
#
_entry.id   e6152e158d2b6a8d729a6c630beaf82a
#
_cell.length_a   1.000
_cell.length_b   1.000
_cell.length_c   1.000
_cell.angle_alpha   90.00
_cell.angle_beta   90.00
_cell.angle_gamma   90.00
#
_symmetry.space_group_name_H-M   'P 1'
#
loop_
_entity.id
_entity.type
_entity.pdbx_description
1 polymer ?
#
loop_
_entity_poly.entity_id
_entity_poly.type
_entity_poly.pdbx_seq_one_letter_code
_entity_poly.pdbx_strand_id
1 'polypeptide(L)'
;MVNSEDKGRIRLLSDALVDQIAAGEVVERPASVVKELVENALDADAHQIRIEVRDGGSALIAVTDDGAGMSRVELPMALQRHATSKLSSAADLMQIGSFGFRGEALPAIASVSRFRILSRPRGADVGYEIVVEGGELKSEREAGGPEGTRIEVADLFGSVPARRKFLKRPGTEWGHIADWMSRLALVRPDIHIEMQRDDRRATVWPACDDPRDRIAMILSDDDAAALIDIDYETPDARVRAFVSTPERTRPNGNGLYLFVNGRPVRDRLLRHALIEAYRDLLPRGRFPVGVLFLDVPPETVDVNVHPAKWEVRFVTPQAIHRAIRHAVRDAMASRSWLGGMQAPGPTGLPSAFPTSSGPGGTAPSDRAATATTDDWIFAQRDSRVREARPQPSFGQEHAESGPVGASPVDFDRTEAAAAERASLPPVPSFGALTVLGQLRASYLLAETEDGLMVIDQHAAHERILYEGLRKSWLEAGVARQGLLAPLTVELAPTAVAALAEAPKLVERLGFEVDAFGDDAVLVRAIPAEISGQDVGELITELASALDEVEGGA
;
A
#
# COMPACT_ATOMS: atom_id res chain seq x y z
N MET A 1 40.81 50.78 -18.43
CA MET A 1 41.02 49.68 -17.49
C MET A 1 39.76 49.61 -16.63
N VAL A 2 38.85 48.70 -16.95
CA VAL A 2 37.60 48.51 -16.21
C VAL A 2 37.85 47.38 -15.25
N ASN A 3 37.74 47.66 -13.95
CA ASN A 3 37.81 46.71 -12.86
C ASN A 3 36.76 45.62 -13.08
N SER A 4 37.21 44.40 -13.31
CA SER A 4 36.37 43.21 -13.14
C SER A 4 36.17 42.98 -11.65
N GLU A 5 35.07 43.48 -11.11
CA GLU A 5 34.62 43.12 -9.76
C GLU A 5 34.47 41.59 -9.70
N ASP A 6 35.22 41.02 -8.80
CA ASP A 6 35.23 39.62 -8.44
C ASP A 6 33.81 39.27 -7.86
N LYS A 7 32.91 38.89 -8.76
CA LYS A 7 31.56 38.41 -8.35
C LYS A 7 31.76 37.05 -7.71
N GLY A 8 31.86 37.03 -6.39
CA GLY A 8 31.96 35.81 -5.62
C GLY A 8 30.95 34.74 -6.10
N ARG A 9 31.37 33.48 -6.17
CA ARG A 9 30.53 32.32 -6.61
C ARG A 9 29.34 32.05 -5.68
N ILE A 10 29.43 32.50 -4.42
CA ILE A 10 28.41 32.34 -3.39
C ILE A 10 27.62 33.64 -3.27
N ARG A 11 26.29 33.56 -3.35
CA ARG A 11 25.36 34.70 -3.19
C ARG A 11 24.26 34.34 -2.23
N LEU A 12 23.80 35.33 -1.48
CA LEU A 12 22.53 35.22 -0.73
C LEU A 12 21.39 35.17 -1.75
N LEU A 13 20.53 34.16 -1.57
CA LEU A 13 19.29 34.00 -2.35
C LEU A 13 18.26 35.03 -1.84
N SER A 14 17.36 35.45 -2.71
CA SER A 14 16.20 36.24 -2.28
C SER A 14 15.25 35.37 -1.43
N ASP A 15 14.55 35.98 -0.48
CA ASP A 15 13.59 35.27 0.39
C ASP A 15 12.56 34.47 -0.43
N ALA A 16 12.03 35.05 -1.51
CA ALA A 16 11.12 34.37 -2.43
C ALA A 16 11.71 33.09 -3.06
N LEU A 17 13.01 33.10 -3.41
CA LEU A 17 13.68 31.92 -3.98
C LEU A 17 13.96 30.88 -2.89
N VAL A 18 14.31 31.32 -1.70
CA VAL A 18 14.47 30.44 -0.53
C VAL A 18 13.12 29.79 -0.18
N ASP A 19 12.01 30.55 -0.27
CA ASP A 19 10.65 30.01 -0.08
C ASP A 19 10.28 28.95 -1.10
N GLN A 20 10.59 29.18 -2.38
CA GLN A 20 10.34 28.20 -3.44
C GLN A 20 11.19 26.93 -3.31
N ILE A 21 12.43 27.04 -2.81
CA ILE A 21 13.29 25.88 -2.54
C ILE A 21 12.74 25.09 -1.33
N ALA A 22 12.45 25.77 -0.21
CA ALA A 22 11.87 25.16 0.98
C ALA A 22 10.49 24.54 0.69
N ALA A 23 9.66 25.22 -0.13
CA ALA A 23 8.41 24.64 -0.62
C ALA A 23 8.62 23.33 -1.38
N GLY A 24 9.84 23.07 -1.90
CA GLY A 24 10.17 21.82 -2.57
C GLY A 24 10.24 20.61 -1.67
N GLU A 25 10.61 20.83 -0.44
CA GLU A 25 10.72 19.76 0.56
C GLU A 25 9.39 19.50 1.27
N VAL A 26 8.49 20.48 1.31
CA VAL A 26 7.19 20.41 2.02
C VAL A 26 6.05 20.08 1.06
N VAL A 27 6.02 20.72 -0.12
CA VAL A 27 4.94 20.60 -1.11
C VAL A 27 5.46 19.88 -2.33
N GLU A 28 5.40 18.57 -2.35
CA GLU A 28 5.82 17.75 -3.49
C GLU A 28 4.73 17.65 -4.55
N ARG A 29 3.48 17.46 -4.12
CA ARG A 29 2.29 17.23 -4.97
C ARG A 29 1.00 17.72 -4.30
N PRO A 30 -0.15 17.73 -5.01
CA PRO A 30 -1.46 18.10 -4.45
C PRO A 30 -1.83 17.36 -3.17
N ALA A 31 -1.56 16.04 -3.10
CA ALA A 31 -1.83 15.24 -1.91
C ALA A 31 -1.05 15.74 -0.66
N SER A 32 0.18 16.26 -0.85
CA SER A 32 0.95 16.86 0.26
C SER A 32 0.27 18.12 0.79
N VAL A 33 -0.31 18.94 -0.09
CA VAL A 33 -1.07 20.14 0.30
C VAL A 33 -2.30 19.74 1.10
N VAL A 34 -3.13 18.82 0.59
CA VAL A 34 -4.32 18.34 1.29
C VAL A 34 -3.95 17.78 2.66
N LYS A 35 -2.88 16.98 2.72
CA LYS A 35 -2.36 16.41 3.97
C LYS A 35 -2.07 17.51 5.01
N GLU A 36 -1.25 18.47 4.67
CA GLU A 36 -0.86 19.53 5.61
C GLU A 36 -2.06 20.39 6.07
N LEU A 37 -3.00 20.70 5.15
CA LEU A 37 -4.18 21.49 5.48
C LEU A 37 -5.14 20.72 6.41
N VAL A 38 -5.34 19.44 6.14
CA VAL A 38 -6.23 18.59 6.96
C VAL A 38 -5.60 18.29 8.32
N GLU A 39 -4.29 18.04 8.38
CA GLU A 39 -3.57 17.89 9.67
C GLU A 39 -3.68 19.18 10.52
N ASN A 40 -3.62 20.35 9.88
CA ASN A 40 -3.83 21.62 10.59
C ASN A 40 -5.28 21.78 11.10
N ALA A 41 -6.28 21.33 10.33
CA ALA A 41 -7.67 21.33 10.76
C ALA A 41 -7.89 20.41 11.97
N LEU A 42 -7.29 19.22 11.97
CA LEU A 42 -7.33 18.30 13.12
C LEU A 42 -6.65 18.87 14.37
N ASP A 43 -5.48 19.51 14.19
CA ASP A 43 -4.77 20.16 15.28
C ASP A 43 -5.53 21.40 15.82
N ALA A 44 -6.48 21.96 15.04
CA ALA A 44 -7.41 23.02 15.46
C ALA A 44 -8.70 22.48 16.08
N ASP A 45 -8.76 21.18 16.42
CA ASP A 45 -9.92 20.52 17.02
C ASP A 45 -11.18 20.59 16.14
N ALA A 46 -11.01 20.34 14.84
CA ALA A 46 -12.12 20.25 13.89
C ALA A 46 -12.85 18.91 14.01
N HIS A 47 -14.17 18.96 13.92
CA HIS A 47 -15.06 17.79 13.89
C HIS A 47 -15.66 17.55 12.52
N GLN A 48 -15.65 18.58 11.65
CA GLN A 48 -16.11 18.50 10.28
C GLN A 48 -15.06 19.06 9.33
N ILE A 49 -14.69 18.28 8.32
CA ILE A 49 -13.70 18.69 7.32
C ILE A 49 -14.30 18.45 5.94
N ARG A 50 -14.37 19.50 5.13
CA ARG A 50 -14.77 19.45 3.73
C ARG A 50 -13.59 19.76 2.84
N ILE A 51 -13.38 18.91 1.82
CA ILE A 51 -12.29 19.03 0.85
C ILE A 51 -12.88 19.11 -0.55
N GLU A 52 -12.56 20.17 -1.29
CA GLU A 52 -12.94 20.36 -2.68
C GLU A 52 -11.66 20.34 -3.52
N VAL A 53 -11.62 19.49 -4.55
CA VAL A 53 -10.45 19.35 -5.45
C VAL A 53 -10.90 19.47 -6.89
N ARG A 54 -10.22 20.30 -7.68
CA ARG A 54 -10.45 20.43 -9.12
C ARG A 54 -9.17 20.16 -9.89
N ASP A 55 -9.31 19.46 -11.01
CA ASP A 55 -8.21 19.08 -11.89
C ASP A 55 -7.06 18.39 -11.12
N GLY A 56 -7.40 17.37 -10.28
CA GLY A 56 -6.44 16.65 -9.45
C GLY A 56 -5.71 17.52 -8.41
N GLY A 57 -6.19 18.74 -8.15
CA GLY A 57 -5.60 19.70 -7.21
C GLY A 57 -4.69 20.73 -7.87
N SER A 58 -4.47 20.65 -9.18
CA SER A 58 -3.69 21.66 -9.90
C SER A 58 -4.45 22.98 -10.06
N ALA A 59 -5.77 22.93 -10.31
CA ALA A 59 -6.61 24.10 -10.47
C ALA A 59 -7.10 24.65 -9.12
N LEU A 60 -7.56 23.78 -8.22
CA LEU A 60 -8.05 24.16 -6.90
C LEU A 60 -7.93 23.01 -5.90
N ILE A 61 -7.46 23.34 -4.70
CA ILE A 61 -7.65 22.58 -3.47
C ILE A 61 -8.30 23.55 -2.47
N ALA A 62 -9.47 23.23 -1.93
CA ALA A 62 -10.09 23.99 -0.87
C ALA A 62 -10.38 23.06 0.32
N VAL A 63 -9.92 23.42 1.50
CA VAL A 63 -10.19 22.72 2.75
C VAL A 63 -10.94 23.66 3.67
N THR A 64 -12.07 23.22 4.19
CA THR A 64 -12.91 23.94 5.13
C THR A 64 -13.08 23.10 6.38
N ASP A 65 -12.85 23.68 7.54
CA ASP A 65 -13.01 23.06 8.85
C ASP A 65 -13.88 23.91 9.78
N ASP A 66 -14.38 23.28 10.83
CA ASP A 66 -15.13 23.90 11.92
C ASP A 66 -14.28 24.03 13.22
N GLY A 67 -12.96 24.04 13.08
CA GLY A 67 -12.01 24.14 14.18
C GLY A 67 -12.06 25.44 14.97
N ALA A 68 -11.06 25.67 15.80
CA ALA A 68 -10.98 26.85 16.69
C ALA A 68 -10.97 28.17 15.92
N GLY A 69 -10.52 28.18 14.66
CA GLY A 69 -10.28 29.37 13.86
C GLY A 69 -9.07 30.19 14.37
N MET A 70 -8.75 31.27 13.64
CA MET A 70 -7.64 32.18 13.95
C MET A 70 -8.12 33.61 14.01
N SER A 71 -7.64 34.37 14.99
CA SER A 71 -7.92 35.79 15.15
C SER A 71 -7.19 36.64 14.09
N ARG A 72 -7.58 37.89 13.96
CA ARG A 72 -6.92 38.89 13.10
C ARG A 72 -5.42 39.00 13.35
N VAL A 73 -4.95 38.77 14.61
CA VAL A 73 -3.53 38.87 14.96
C VAL A 73 -2.80 37.56 14.60
N GLU A 74 -3.43 36.42 14.79
CA GLU A 74 -2.83 35.09 14.57
C GLU A 74 -2.72 34.76 13.10
N LEU A 75 -3.69 35.15 12.27
CA LEU A 75 -3.78 34.77 10.86
C LEU A 75 -2.54 35.23 10.04
N PRO A 76 -2.06 36.50 10.14
CA PRO A 76 -0.81 36.91 9.50
C PRO A 76 0.42 36.18 10.06
N MET A 77 0.43 35.85 11.36
CA MET A 77 1.52 35.09 11.99
C MET A 77 1.59 33.67 11.46
N ALA A 78 0.46 33.01 11.19
CA ALA A 78 0.41 31.67 10.62
C ALA A 78 1.03 31.56 9.23
N LEU A 79 1.18 32.67 8.52
CA LEU A 79 1.86 32.77 7.21
C LEU A 79 3.35 33.13 7.31
N GLN A 80 3.87 33.33 8.54
CA GLN A 80 5.30 33.57 8.76
C GLN A 80 6.03 32.24 8.94
N ARG A 81 7.27 32.17 8.47
CA ARG A 81 8.14 31.03 8.72
C ARG A 81 8.43 30.86 10.20
N HIS A 82 8.54 29.60 10.61
CA HIS A 82 8.85 29.24 12.01
C HIS A 82 7.80 29.67 13.02
N ALA A 83 6.62 30.11 12.55
CA ALA A 83 5.50 30.39 13.44
C ALA A 83 4.69 29.11 13.65
N THR A 84 4.63 28.65 14.89
CA THR A 84 3.87 27.46 15.28
C THR A 84 3.25 27.65 16.67
N SER A 85 2.02 27.20 16.84
CA SER A 85 1.35 27.08 18.13
C SER A 85 1.63 25.73 18.84
N LYS A 86 2.38 24.82 18.17
CA LYS A 86 2.47 23.40 18.54
C LYS A 86 3.73 23.05 19.32
N LEU A 87 4.75 23.91 19.35
CA LEU A 87 6.00 23.72 20.07
C LEU A 87 6.34 24.96 20.85
N SER A 88 6.60 24.81 22.14
CA SER A 88 7.07 25.88 23.04
C SER A 88 8.46 25.58 23.61
N SER A 89 8.91 24.33 23.58
CA SER A 89 10.18 23.88 24.13
C SER A 89 10.84 22.76 23.34
N ALA A 90 12.14 22.55 23.54
CA ALA A 90 12.86 21.42 22.96
C ALA A 90 12.37 20.05 23.49
N ALA A 91 11.74 20.02 24.66
CA ALA A 91 11.15 18.82 25.23
C ALA A 91 9.90 18.36 24.45
N ASP A 92 9.15 19.30 23.87
CA ASP A 92 7.96 19.01 23.05
C ASP A 92 8.33 18.25 21.76
N LEU A 93 9.57 18.41 21.27
CA LEU A 93 10.09 17.67 20.11
C LEU A 93 10.22 16.16 20.37
N MET A 94 10.35 15.75 21.63
CA MET A 94 10.49 14.34 22.03
C MET A 94 9.13 13.68 22.27
N GLN A 95 8.05 14.47 22.45
CA GLN A 95 6.69 14.00 22.72
C GLN A 95 5.71 14.51 21.67
N ILE A 96 6.03 14.32 20.38
CA ILE A 96 5.23 14.84 19.27
C ILE A 96 3.83 14.18 19.28
N GLY A 97 2.87 14.82 19.93
CA GLY A 97 1.45 14.45 19.90
C GLY A 97 0.67 15.07 18.75
N SER A 98 1.21 16.11 18.07
CA SER A 98 0.60 16.78 16.93
C SER A 98 1.07 16.20 15.59
N PHE A 99 0.23 16.28 14.55
CA PHE A 99 0.58 15.84 13.21
C PHE A 99 1.63 16.75 12.55
N GLY A 100 1.59 18.08 12.78
CA GLY A 100 2.52 19.07 12.24
C GLY A 100 3.29 19.81 13.35
N PHE A 101 4.56 20.19 13.12
CA PHE A 101 5.39 20.90 14.11
C PHE A 101 6.37 21.94 13.55
N ARG A 102 6.54 22.00 12.20
CA ARG A 102 7.61 22.83 11.59
C ARG A 102 7.26 24.31 11.39
N GLY A 103 5.98 24.69 11.38
CA GLY A 103 5.53 26.06 11.12
C GLY A 103 5.90 26.60 9.72
N GLU A 104 6.04 25.72 8.72
CA GLU A 104 6.51 26.08 7.38
C GLU A 104 5.51 25.72 6.29
N ALA A 105 4.47 24.91 6.58
CA ALA A 105 3.55 24.39 5.57
C ALA A 105 2.73 25.50 4.89
N LEU A 106 2.07 26.37 5.64
CA LEU A 106 1.25 27.44 5.07
C LEU A 106 2.07 28.44 4.25
N PRO A 107 3.20 29.00 4.73
CA PRO A 107 4.04 29.88 3.90
C PRO A 107 4.60 29.16 2.66
N ALA A 108 4.99 27.89 2.76
CA ALA A 108 5.45 27.10 1.62
C ALA A 108 4.36 26.93 0.55
N ILE A 109 3.12 26.58 0.93
CA ILE A 109 1.98 26.45 0.02
C ILE A 109 1.66 27.80 -0.63
N ALA A 110 1.63 28.89 0.15
CA ALA A 110 1.35 30.23 -0.33
C ALA A 110 2.39 30.75 -1.35
N SER A 111 3.66 30.33 -1.22
CA SER A 111 4.74 30.75 -2.11
C SER A 111 4.64 30.16 -3.53
N VAL A 112 3.95 29.03 -3.69
CA VAL A 112 3.86 28.28 -4.97
C VAL A 112 2.44 28.25 -5.57
N SER A 113 1.53 29.10 -5.07
CA SER A 113 0.13 29.07 -5.47
C SER A 113 -0.53 30.46 -5.38
N ARG A 114 -1.78 30.55 -5.80
CA ARG A 114 -2.71 31.61 -5.38
C ARG A 114 -3.44 31.10 -4.14
N PHE A 115 -3.04 31.62 -3.00
CA PHE A 115 -3.46 31.18 -1.68
C PHE A 115 -4.45 32.18 -1.07
N ARG A 116 -5.58 31.66 -0.56
CA ARG A 116 -6.56 32.43 0.18
C ARG A 116 -6.91 31.70 1.46
N ILE A 117 -6.89 32.43 2.57
CA ILE A 117 -7.31 31.92 3.85
C ILE A 117 -8.36 32.85 4.46
N LEU A 118 -9.47 32.28 4.87
CA LEU A 118 -10.52 32.93 5.62
C LEU A 118 -10.69 32.18 6.93
N SER A 119 -10.56 32.88 8.06
CA SER A 119 -10.73 32.26 9.36
C SER A 119 -11.58 33.13 10.29
N ARG A 120 -12.45 32.48 11.06
CA ARG A 120 -13.27 33.12 12.09
C ARG A 120 -13.18 32.29 13.38
N PRO A 121 -12.64 32.86 14.48
CA PRO A 121 -12.63 32.17 15.78
C PRO A 121 -14.04 31.83 16.24
N ARG A 122 -14.18 30.77 17.01
CA ARG A 122 -15.45 30.41 17.66
C ARG A 122 -15.93 31.58 18.55
N GLY A 123 -17.21 31.98 18.39
CA GLY A 123 -17.83 33.08 19.11
C GLY A 123 -17.45 34.49 18.66
N ALA A 124 -16.66 34.65 17.60
CA ALA A 124 -16.38 35.93 16.99
C ALA A 124 -17.45 36.34 15.97
N ASP A 125 -17.82 37.63 15.97
CA ASP A 125 -18.84 38.15 15.02
C ASP A 125 -18.33 38.22 13.57
N VAL A 126 -17.03 38.48 13.39
CA VAL A 126 -16.40 38.76 12.10
C VAL A 126 -15.17 37.89 11.91
N GLY A 127 -15.01 37.35 10.71
CA GLY A 127 -13.81 36.63 10.27
C GLY A 127 -12.80 37.57 9.61
N TYR A 128 -11.65 37.01 9.29
CA TYR A 128 -10.56 37.71 8.65
C TYR A 128 -10.03 36.94 7.46
N GLU A 129 -9.78 37.64 6.35
CA GLU A 129 -9.33 37.05 5.08
C GLU A 129 -7.97 37.61 4.70
N ILE A 130 -7.08 36.72 4.26
CA ILE A 130 -5.79 37.05 3.65
C ILE A 130 -5.69 36.37 2.29
N VAL A 131 -5.20 37.10 1.30
CA VAL A 131 -4.89 36.59 -0.04
C VAL A 131 -3.41 36.81 -0.33
N VAL A 132 -2.71 35.74 -0.74
CA VAL A 132 -1.29 35.73 -1.11
C VAL A 132 -1.17 35.14 -2.51
N GLU A 133 -0.36 35.74 -3.38
CA GLU A 133 -0.06 35.23 -4.70
C GLU A 133 1.45 35.15 -4.89
N GLY A 134 1.96 33.93 -5.13
CA GLY A 134 3.40 33.69 -5.31
C GLY A 134 4.25 34.15 -4.14
N GLY A 135 3.73 34.09 -2.91
CA GLY A 135 4.41 34.55 -1.69
C GLY A 135 4.22 36.03 -1.36
N GLU A 136 3.54 36.82 -2.21
CA GLU A 136 3.28 38.23 -1.97
C GLU A 136 1.87 38.47 -1.41
N LEU A 137 1.75 39.19 -0.30
CA LEU A 137 0.48 39.62 0.26
C LEU A 137 -0.25 40.56 -0.70
N LYS A 138 -1.45 40.18 -1.15
CA LYS A 138 -2.28 40.98 -2.07
C LYS A 138 -3.41 41.71 -1.36
N SER A 139 -4.06 41.08 -0.41
CA SER A 139 -5.12 41.71 0.37
C SER A 139 -5.23 41.12 1.75
N GLU A 140 -5.72 41.96 2.67
CA GLU A 140 -5.99 41.64 4.06
C GLU A 140 -7.21 42.45 4.49
N ARG A 141 -8.29 41.76 4.94
CA ARG A 141 -9.55 42.43 5.25
C ARG A 141 -10.44 41.62 6.19
N GLU A 142 -11.33 42.31 6.84
CA GLU A 142 -12.46 41.67 7.52
C GLU A 142 -13.41 41.04 6.47
N ALA A 143 -13.90 39.83 6.76
CA ALA A 143 -14.79 39.10 5.87
C ALA A 143 -15.80 38.26 6.66
N GLY A 144 -17.02 38.14 6.15
CA GLY A 144 -18.00 37.20 6.67
C GLY A 144 -17.65 35.76 6.31
N GLY A 145 -17.93 34.82 7.23
CA GLY A 145 -17.72 33.40 7.01
C GLY A 145 -18.24 32.56 8.19
N PRO A 146 -18.33 31.25 8.05
CA PRO A 146 -18.63 30.35 9.16
C PRO A 146 -17.48 30.34 10.19
N GLU A 147 -17.73 29.85 11.40
CA GLU A 147 -16.68 29.55 12.38
C GLU A 147 -15.75 28.47 11.82
N GLY A 148 -14.45 28.54 12.22
CA GLY A 148 -13.40 27.67 11.70
C GLY A 148 -12.55 28.34 10.64
N THR A 149 -11.96 27.55 9.75
CA THR A 149 -11.04 28.03 8.73
C THR A 149 -11.37 27.45 7.34
N ARG A 150 -11.31 28.30 6.30
CA ARG A 150 -11.35 27.89 4.90
C ARG A 150 -10.06 28.33 4.22
N ILE A 151 -9.33 27.38 3.65
CA ILE A 151 -8.11 27.63 2.89
C ILE A 151 -8.36 27.19 1.43
N GLU A 152 -8.06 28.08 0.49
CA GLU A 152 -8.12 27.81 -0.94
C GLU A 152 -6.72 27.97 -1.55
N VAL A 153 -6.28 26.94 -2.24
CA VAL A 153 -5.01 26.87 -2.97
C VAL A 153 -5.34 26.70 -4.44
N ALA A 154 -5.24 27.77 -5.20
CA ALA A 154 -5.53 27.78 -6.63
C ALA A 154 -4.24 27.88 -7.44
N ASP A 155 -4.24 27.31 -8.66
CA ASP A 155 -3.14 27.33 -9.61
C ASP A 155 -1.81 26.85 -8.98
N LEU A 156 -1.84 25.69 -8.32
CA LEU A 156 -0.70 25.09 -7.67
C LEU A 156 0.46 24.92 -8.66
N PHE A 157 1.65 25.40 -8.28
CA PHE A 157 2.86 25.48 -9.12
C PHE A 157 2.73 26.36 -10.37
N GLY A 158 1.72 27.24 -10.46
CA GLY A 158 1.58 28.19 -11.58
C GLY A 158 2.83 29.09 -11.73
N SER A 159 3.42 29.53 -10.61
CA SER A 159 4.66 30.31 -10.55
C SER A 159 5.93 29.47 -10.76
N VAL A 160 5.86 28.12 -10.75
CA VAL A 160 7.00 27.19 -10.84
C VAL A 160 6.78 26.17 -11.96
N PRO A 161 6.90 26.56 -13.25
CA PRO A 161 6.54 25.70 -14.40
C PRO A 161 7.31 24.38 -14.45
N ALA A 162 8.53 24.33 -13.92
CA ALA A 162 9.30 23.10 -13.83
C ALA A 162 8.59 22.03 -12.98
N ARG A 163 8.04 22.42 -11.81
CA ARG A 163 7.31 21.50 -10.92
C ARG A 163 5.96 21.11 -11.50
N ARG A 164 5.24 22.06 -12.13
CA ARG A 164 3.96 21.77 -12.77
C ARG A 164 4.07 20.65 -13.80
N LYS A 165 5.20 20.53 -14.51
CA LYS A 165 5.47 19.46 -15.49
C LYS A 165 5.64 18.08 -14.86
N PHE A 166 5.97 17.99 -13.58
CA PHE A 166 6.11 16.73 -12.85
C PHE A 166 4.81 16.24 -12.22
N LEU A 167 3.74 17.05 -12.23
CA LEU A 167 2.42 16.59 -11.82
C LEU A 167 1.95 15.50 -12.78
N LYS A 168 1.40 14.45 -12.19
CA LYS A 168 0.76 13.37 -12.94
C LYS A 168 -0.59 13.84 -13.50
N ARG A 169 -1.30 12.96 -14.20
CA ARG A 169 -2.65 13.27 -14.68
C ARG A 169 -3.59 13.53 -13.50
N PRO A 170 -4.65 14.35 -13.71
CA PRO A 170 -5.60 14.71 -12.64
C PRO A 170 -6.20 13.51 -11.89
N GLY A 171 -6.45 12.40 -12.60
CA GLY A 171 -6.95 11.16 -12.00
C GLY A 171 -5.98 10.54 -11.01
N THR A 172 -4.69 10.47 -11.37
CA THR A 172 -3.64 9.92 -10.51
C THR A 172 -3.41 10.80 -9.28
N GLU A 173 -3.36 12.13 -9.45
CA GLU A 173 -3.21 13.04 -8.29
C GLU A 173 -4.42 12.96 -7.35
N TRP A 174 -5.63 12.83 -7.89
CA TRP A 174 -6.81 12.55 -7.08
C TRP A 174 -6.70 11.22 -6.34
N GLY A 175 -6.22 10.15 -7.00
CA GLY A 175 -6.00 8.85 -6.38
C GLY A 175 -5.07 8.92 -5.15
N HIS A 176 -3.99 9.70 -5.23
CA HIS A 176 -3.10 9.95 -4.09
C HIS A 176 -3.79 10.71 -2.95
N ILE A 177 -4.64 11.70 -3.28
CA ILE A 177 -5.44 12.42 -2.28
C ILE A 177 -6.41 11.46 -1.60
N ALA A 178 -7.15 10.67 -2.37
CA ALA A 178 -8.15 9.74 -1.87
C ALA A 178 -7.53 8.65 -0.98
N ASP A 179 -6.39 8.03 -1.37
CA ASP A 179 -5.68 7.03 -0.56
C ASP A 179 -5.23 7.64 0.78
N TRP A 180 -4.66 8.85 0.76
CA TRP A 180 -4.25 9.49 2.00
C TRP A 180 -5.43 9.83 2.90
N MET A 181 -6.54 10.34 2.34
CA MET A 181 -7.75 10.66 3.08
C MET A 181 -8.42 9.42 3.66
N SER A 182 -8.42 8.29 2.94
CA SER A 182 -8.90 7.01 3.46
C SER A 182 -8.11 6.57 4.69
N ARG A 183 -6.77 6.71 4.65
CA ARG A 183 -5.90 6.40 5.80
C ARG A 183 -6.17 7.29 6.99
N LEU A 184 -6.35 8.59 6.76
CA LEU A 184 -6.69 9.52 7.82
C LEU A 184 -8.05 9.21 8.44
N ALA A 185 -9.06 8.96 7.62
CA ALA A 185 -10.40 8.64 8.07
C ALA A 185 -10.45 7.36 8.92
N LEU A 186 -9.61 6.36 8.63
CA LEU A 186 -9.48 5.15 9.43
C LEU A 186 -8.91 5.42 10.83
N VAL A 187 -8.02 6.39 10.98
CA VAL A 187 -7.44 6.78 12.28
C VAL A 187 -8.38 7.66 13.08
N ARG A 188 -9.19 8.48 12.41
CA ARG A 188 -10.09 9.46 13.02
C ARG A 188 -11.55 9.18 12.62
N PRO A 189 -12.13 8.08 13.10
CA PRO A 189 -13.52 7.74 12.83
C PRO A 189 -14.51 8.78 13.42
N ASP A 190 -14.08 9.52 14.42
CA ASP A 190 -14.80 10.59 15.12
C ASP A 190 -15.01 11.87 14.28
N ILE A 191 -14.34 12.01 13.13
CA ILE A 191 -14.44 13.18 12.26
C ILE A 191 -15.41 12.93 11.10
N HIS A 192 -16.28 13.91 10.85
CA HIS A 192 -17.07 13.95 9.61
C HIS A 192 -16.22 14.47 8.46
N ILE A 193 -16.06 13.69 7.40
CA ILE A 193 -15.25 14.04 6.23
C ILE A 193 -16.12 14.05 4.98
N GLU A 194 -16.05 15.13 4.21
CA GLU A 194 -16.70 15.28 2.91
C GLU A 194 -15.63 15.61 1.87
N MET A 195 -15.54 14.81 0.79
CA MET A 195 -14.61 15.03 -0.31
C MET A 195 -15.37 15.20 -1.63
N GLN A 196 -15.10 16.27 -2.35
CA GLN A 196 -15.69 16.54 -3.66
C GLN A 196 -14.59 16.66 -4.71
N ARG A 197 -14.73 15.89 -5.78
CA ARG A 197 -13.85 15.95 -6.96
C ARG A 197 -14.60 16.61 -8.12
N ASP A 198 -14.06 17.72 -8.63
CA ASP A 198 -14.65 18.47 -9.74
C ASP A 198 -16.16 18.72 -9.49
N ASP A 199 -17.02 18.44 -10.47
CA ASP A 199 -18.48 18.58 -10.36
C ASP A 199 -19.18 17.25 -9.99
N ARG A 200 -18.43 16.22 -9.53
CA ARG A 200 -18.98 14.91 -9.16
C ARG A 200 -19.64 14.95 -7.79
N ARG A 201 -20.44 13.92 -7.52
CA ARG A 201 -21.04 13.74 -6.19
C ARG A 201 -19.95 13.60 -5.13
N ALA A 202 -20.11 14.28 -4.00
CA ALA A 202 -19.19 14.18 -2.90
C ALA A 202 -19.19 12.77 -2.27
N THR A 203 -18.01 12.28 -1.90
CA THR A 203 -17.86 11.14 -1.01
C THR A 203 -17.98 11.65 0.42
N VAL A 204 -18.88 11.05 1.22
CA VAL A 204 -19.17 11.48 2.58
C VAL A 204 -18.91 10.32 3.53
N TRP A 205 -18.07 10.56 4.53
CA TRP A 205 -17.82 9.66 5.65
C TRP A 205 -18.28 10.33 6.94
N PRO A 206 -19.50 10.05 7.43
CA PRO A 206 -20.02 10.58 8.68
C PRO A 206 -19.15 10.18 9.87
N ALA A 207 -19.08 11.00 10.91
CA ALA A 207 -18.48 10.61 12.18
C ALA A 207 -19.17 9.34 12.73
N CYS A 208 -18.41 8.45 13.31
CA CYS A 208 -18.89 7.22 13.94
C CYS A 208 -18.05 6.87 15.17
N ASP A 209 -18.69 6.20 16.13
CA ASP A 209 -18.04 5.78 17.39
C ASP A 209 -17.28 4.46 17.23
N ASP A 210 -17.78 3.56 16.37
CA ASP A 210 -17.16 2.28 16.11
C ASP A 210 -16.20 2.39 14.90
N PRO A 211 -14.91 2.11 15.07
CA PRO A 211 -13.95 2.03 13.97
C PRO A 211 -14.37 1.08 12.85
N ARG A 212 -15.14 0.02 13.18
CA ARG A 212 -15.63 -0.96 12.20
C ARG A 212 -16.59 -0.31 11.19
N ASP A 213 -17.44 0.60 11.64
CA ASP A 213 -18.33 1.34 10.74
C ASP A 213 -17.54 2.18 9.74
N ARG A 214 -16.49 2.85 10.20
CA ARG A 214 -15.59 3.61 9.33
C ARG A 214 -14.86 2.71 8.32
N ILE A 215 -14.41 1.55 8.75
CA ILE A 215 -13.75 0.58 7.89
C ILE A 215 -14.72 0.11 6.79
N ALA A 216 -15.98 -0.16 7.14
CA ALA A 216 -17.00 -0.55 6.17
C ALA A 216 -17.31 0.55 5.13
N MET A 217 -17.22 1.84 5.51
CA MET A 217 -17.39 2.96 4.57
C MET A 217 -16.23 3.10 3.58
N ILE A 218 -15.03 2.62 3.92
CA ILE A 218 -13.81 2.79 3.12
C ILE A 218 -13.50 1.55 2.28
N LEU A 219 -13.73 0.36 2.84
CA LEU A 219 -13.64 -0.90 2.11
C LEU A 219 -14.95 -1.20 1.40
N SER A 220 -14.93 -2.15 0.46
CA SER A 220 -16.17 -2.67 -0.10
C SER A 220 -16.99 -3.42 0.96
N ASP A 221 -18.31 -3.48 0.76
CA ASP A 221 -19.22 -4.19 1.67
C ASP A 221 -18.81 -5.66 1.87
N ASP A 222 -18.37 -6.31 0.80
CA ASP A 222 -17.88 -7.70 0.83
C ASP A 222 -16.60 -7.84 1.64
N ASP A 223 -15.64 -6.91 1.48
CA ASP A 223 -14.40 -6.92 2.26
C ASP A 223 -14.70 -6.68 3.74
N ALA A 224 -15.55 -5.70 4.05
CA ALA A 224 -15.92 -5.37 5.42
C ALA A 224 -16.66 -6.53 6.13
N ALA A 225 -17.55 -7.22 5.41
CA ALA A 225 -18.27 -8.38 5.93
C ALA A 225 -17.35 -9.57 6.27
N ALA A 226 -16.23 -9.70 5.56
CA ALA A 226 -15.27 -10.78 5.77
C ALA A 226 -14.24 -10.49 6.86
N LEU A 227 -14.27 -9.33 7.54
CA LEU A 227 -13.28 -8.95 8.54
C LEU A 227 -13.46 -9.67 9.87
N ILE A 228 -12.33 -10.05 10.45
CA ILE A 228 -12.20 -10.61 11.80
C ILE A 228 -11.58 -9.55 12.69
N ASP A 229 -12.16 -9.32 13.86
CA ASP A 229 -11.65 -8.39 14.86
C ASP A 229 -10.59 -9.08 15.71
N ILE A 230 -9.46 -8.41 15.90
CA ILE A 230 -8.32 -8.84 16.71
C ILE A 230 -7.97 -7.75 17.70
N ASP A 231 -7.88 -8.11 18.97
CA ASP A 231 -7.30 -7.27 20.03
C ASP A 231 -6.34 -8.17 20.84
N TYR A 232 -5.06 -7.91 20.70
CA TYR A 232 -4.00 -8.73 21.28
C TYR A 232 -2.95 -7.83 21.91
N GLU A 233 -2.64 -8.06 23.18
CA GLU A 233 -1.74 -7.25 23.96
C GLU A 233 -0.52 -8.07 24.42
N THR A 234 0.64 -7.44 24.34
CA THR A 234 1.90 -7.93 24.85
C THR A 234 2.57 -6.82 25.68
N PRO A 235 3.61 -7.12 26.47
CA PRO A 235 4.36 -6.07 27.17
C PRO A 235 4.96 -5.00 26.24
N ASP A 236 5.26 -5.38 24.98
CA ASP A 236 5.95 -4.51 24.03
C ASP A 236 5.00 -3.78 23.06
N ALA A 237 3.76 -4.28 22.89
CA ALA A 237 2.84 -3.74 21.90
C ALA A 237 1.40 -4.20 22.11
N ARG A 238 0.43 -3.37 21.70
CA ARG A 238 -0.97 -3.76 21.50
C ARG A 238 -1.26 -3.78 20.01
N VAL A 239 -1.79 -4.91 19.53
CA VAL A 239 -2.19 -5.15 18.14
C VAL A 239 -3.71 -5.16 18.07
N ARG A 240 -4.31 -4.13 17.51
CA ARG A 240 -5.73 -4.11 17.15
C ARG A 240 -5.83 -4.22 15.63
N ALA A 241 -6.58 -5.18 15.14
CA ALA A 241 -6.70 -5.36 13.70
C ALA A 241 -8.07 -5.85 13.27
N PHE A 242 -8.43 -5.49 12.04
CA PHE A 242 -9.59 -5.96 11.32
C PHE A 242 -9.06 -6.57 10.03
N VAL A 243 -9.02 -7.89 9.93
CA VAL A 243 -8.36 -8.59 8.82
C VAL A 243 -9.28 -9.63 8.20
N SER A 244 -9.21 -9.79 6.88
CA SER A 244 -10.12 -10.66 6.16
C SER A 244 -9.91 -12.15 6.47
N THR A 245 -10.97 -12.92 6.36
CA THR A 245 -10.86 -14.40 6.29
C THR A 245 -10.04 -14.80 5.05
N PRO A 246 -9.43 -16.01 5.02
CA PRO A 246 -8.65 -16.47 3.88
C PRO A 246 -9.43 -16.63 2.57
N GLU A 247 -10.74 -16.72 2.62
CA GLU A 247 -11.59 -16.76 1.42
C GLU A 247 -11.64 -15.41 0.70
N ARG A 248 -11.41 -14.31 1.45
CA ARG A 248 -11.43 -12.95 0.90
C ARG A 248 -10.01 -12.41 0.78
N THR A 249 -9.48 -12.38 -0.43
CA THR A 249 -8.09 -11.97 -0.73
C THR A 249 -8.05 -11.05 -1.93
N ARG A 250 -6.94 -10.32 -2.07
CA ARG A 250 -6.66 -9.49 -3.24
C ARG A 250 -5.34 -9.91 -3.90
N PRO A 251 -5.17 -9.67 -5.22
CA PRO A 251 -3.94 -9.99 -5.94
C PRO A 251 -2.76 -9.08 -5.54
N ASN A 252 -3.03 -7.98 -4.86
CA ASN A 252 -2.02 -7.03 -4.40
C ASN A 252 -2.23 -6.63 -2.94
N GLY A 253 -1.23 -5.98 -2.35
CA GLY A 253 -1.32 -5.53 -0.96
C GLY A 253 -1.93 -4.14 -0.75
N ASN A 254 -2.64 -3.59 -1.74
CA ASN A 254 -3.23 -2.25 -1.66
C ASN A 254 -4.43 -2.19 -0.69
N GLY A 255 -5.05 -3.33 -0.39
CA GLY A 255 -6.09 -3.45 0.64
C GLY A 255 -5.60 -3.50 2.09
N LEU A 256 -4.29 -3.29 2.34
CA LEU A 256 -3.71 -3.30 3.68
C LEU A 256 -3.41 -1.88 4.16
N TYR A 257 -4.08 -1.48 5.24
CA TYR A 257 -3.89 -0.22 5.91
C TYR A 257 -3.16 -0.45 7.24
N LEU A 258 -1.97 0.15 7.40
CA LEU A 258 -1.11 -0.07 8.56
C LEU A 258 -0.90 1.23 9.31
N PHE A 259 -1.02 1.16 10.65
CA PHE A 259 -0.90 2.31 11.53
C PHE A 259 -0.01 1.99 12.73
N VAL A 260 0.81 2.96 13.15
CA VAL A 260 1.64 2.90 14.36
C VAL A 260 1.36 4.14 15.19
N ASN A 261 0.91 3.96 16.42
CA ASN A 261 0.54 5.04 17.33
C ASN A 261 -0.37 6.09 16.66
N GLY A 262 -1.40 5.63 15.93
CA GLY A 262 -2.33 6.49 15.21
C GLY A 262 -1.77 7.16 13.94
N ARG A 263 -0.57 6.80 13.46
CA ARG A 263 0.02 7.34 12.22
C ARG A 263 -0.04 6.31 11.10
N PRO A 264 -0.48 6.68 9.90
CA PRO A 264 -0.43 5.79 8.74
C PRO A 264 1.02 5.53 8.33
N VAL A 265 1.36 4.25 8.10
CA VAL A 265 2.70 3.82 7.69
C VAL A 265 2.63 2.85 6.51
N ARG A 266 3.71 2.79 5.71
CA ARG A 266 3.93 1.80 4.65
C ARG A 266 5.15 0.94 4.99
N ASP A 267 5.19 0.47 6.23
CA ASP A 267 6.33 -0.25 6.77
C ASP A 267 6.38 -1.70 6.28
N ARG A 268 7.57 -2.12 5.81
CA ARG A 268 7.80 -3.45 5.24
C ARG A 268 7.74 -4.56 6.29
N LEU A 269 8.18 -4.30 7.52
CA LEU A 269 8.18 -5.28 8.60
C LEU A 269 6.75 -5.63 9.01
N LEU A 270 5.89 -4.62 9.21
CA LEU A 270 4.49 -4.82 9.57
C LEU A 270 3.73 -5.57 8.47
N ARG A 271 3.91 -5.14 7.21
CA ARG A 271 3.33 -5.82 6.04
C ARG A 271 3.78 -7.26 5.95
N HIS A 272 5.08 -7.52 6.10
CA HIS A 272 5.64 -8.87 6.07
C HIS A 272 5.10 -9.75 7.21
N ALA A 273 5.04 -9.23 8.44
CA ALA A 273 4.51 -9.95 9.59
C ALA A 273 3.05 -10.38 9.37
N LEU A 274 2.23 -9.46 8.82
CA LEU A 274 0.83 -9.74 8.50
C LEU A 274 0.72 -10.80 7.40
N ILE A 275 1.43 -10.66 6.29
CA ILE A 275 1.42 -11.64 5.19
C ILE A 275 1.94 -13.00 5.64
N GLU A 276 3.01 -13.04 6.47
CA GLU A 276 3.54 -14.30 7.00
C GLU A 276 2.54 -15.03 7.92
N ALA A 277 1.70 -14.28 8.64
CA ALA A 277 0.64 -14.89 9.43
C ALA A 277 -0.36 -15.70 8.58
N TYR A 278 -0.54 -15.31 7.33
CA TYR A 278 -1.41 -15.99 6.36
C TYR A 278 -0.71 -17.02 5.46
N ARG A 279 0.60 -17.22 5.62
CA ARG A 279 1.45 -17.99 4.68
C ARG A 279 0.87 -19.36 4.29
N ASP A 280 0.29 -20.08 5.26
CA ASP A 280 -0.22 -21.43 5.06
C ASP A 280 -1.70 -21.44 4.67
N LEU A 281 -2.34 -20.28 4.60
CA LEU A 281 -3.77 -20.10 4.44
C LEU A 281 -4.13 -19.50 3.07
N LEU A 282 -3.22 -18.72 2.47
CA LEU A 282 -3.46 -18.06 1.18
C LEU A 282 -2.71 -18.75 0.04
N PRO A 283 -3.29 -18.77 -1.15
CA PRO A 283 -2.57 -19.09 -2.38
C PRO A 283 -1.36 -18.16 -2.57
N ARG A 284 -0.37 -18.60 -3.32
CA ARG A 284 0.80 -17.76 -3.65
C ARG A 284 0.36 -16.53 -4.44
N GLY A 285 0.93 -15.36 -4.11
CA GLY A 285 0.62 -14.10 -4.78
C GLY A 285 -0.68 -13.45 -4.33
N ARG A 286 -1.40 -14.02 -3.35
CA ARG A 286 -2.60 -13.42 -2.78
C ARG A 286 -2.31 -12.72 -1.46
N PHE A 287 -3.03 -11.64 -1.20
CA PHE A 287 -2.86 -10.80 -0.01
C PHE A 287 -4.18 -10.68 0.75
N PRO A 288 -4.14 -10.64 2.09
CA PRO A 288 -5.33 -10.34 2.86
C PRO A 288 -5.74 -8.87 2.69
N VAL A 289 -7.00 -8.58 2.98
CA VAL A 289 -7.50 -7.21 3.14
C VAL A 289 -7.60 -6.89 4.62
N GLY A 290 -7.31 -5.66 5.03
CA GLY A 290 -7.53 -5.29 6.42
C GLY A 290 -6.84 -4.04 6.89
N VAL A 291 -7.10 -3.72 8.15
CA VAL A 291 -6.58 -2.57 8.87
C VAL A 291 -5.87 -3.04 10.12
N LEU A 292 -4.62 -2.63 10.32
CA LEU A 292 -3.80 -2.96 11.47
C LEU A 292 -3.43 -1.68 12.22
N PHE A 293 -3.80 -1.59 13.49
CA PHE A 293 -3.35 -0.56 14.43
C PHE A 293 -2.37 -1.19 15.42
N LEU A 294 -1.17 -0.67 15.45
CA LEU A 294 -0.11 -1.08 16.36
C LEU A 294 0.16 0.06 17.33
N ASP A 295 -0.11 -0.15 18.60
CA ASP A 295 0.22 0.79 19.65
C ASP A 295 1.47 0.27 20.40
N VAL A 296 2.52 1.09 20.44
CA VAL A 296 3.81 0.79 21.09
C VAL A 296 4.25 1.95 21.97
N PRO A 297 5.04 1.71 23.04
CA PRO A 297 5.62 2.79 23.80
C PRO A 297 6.42 3.74 22.89
N PRO A 298 6.23 5.07 22.99
CA PRO A 298 6.87 6.04 22.09
C PRO A 298 8.40 5.94 22.04
N GLU A 299 9.03 5.56 23.14
CA GLU A 299 10.48 5.37 23.25
C GLU A 299 11.01 4.12 22.50
N THR A 300 10.12 3.23 22.04
CA THR A 300 10.50 2.00 21.34
C THR A 300 10.40 2.12 19.82
N VAL A 301 9.95 3.27 19.31
CA VAL A 301 9.77 3.51 17.88
C VAL A 301 10.34 4.88 17.47
N ASP A 302 11.18 4.87 16.43
CA ASP A 302 11.62 6.09 15.76
C ASP A 302 10.77 6.31 14.50
N VAL A 303 10.01 7.38 14.47
CA VAL A 303 9.13 7.79 13.36
C VAL A 303 9.80 8.80 12.43
N ASN A 304 10.99 9.30 12.75
CA ASN A 304 11.70 10.31 11.98
C ASN A 304 12.75 9.69 11.04
N VAL A 305 12.41 8.60 10.38
CA VAL A 305 13.31 7.84 9.51
C VAL A 305 13.23 8.30 8.05
N HIS A 306 12.04 8.74 7.61
CA HIS A 306 11.76 9.13 6.23
C HIS A 306 11.10 10.52 6.18
N PRO A 307 11.43 11.40 5.19
CA PRO A 307 10.83 12.73 5.08
C PRO A 307 9.30 12.73 5.09
N ALA A 308 8.67 11.79 4.38
CA ALA A 308 7.23 11.62 4.34
C ALA A 308 6.66 10.82 5.54
N LYS A 309 7.52 10.35 6.46
CA LYS A 309 7.14 9.58 7.67
C LYS A 309 6.35 8.28 7.37
N TRP A 310 6.57 7.69 6.20
CA TRP A 310 5.93 6.43 5.80
C TRP A 310 6.58 5.19 6.42
N GLU A 311 7.85 5.27 6.83
CA GLU A 311 8.62 4.19 7.44
C GLU A 311 8.95 4.53 8.89
N VAL A 312 8.99 3.51 9.73
CA VAL A 312 9.33 3.61 11.15
C VAL A 312 10.43 2.60 11.49
N ARG A 313 11.19 2.88 12.55
CA ARG A 313 12.17 1.93 13.07
C ARG A 313 11.81 1.54 14.50
N PHE A 314 11.70 0.26 14.74
CA PHE A 314 11.44 -0.28 16.06
C PHE A 314 12.75 -0.66 16.74
N VAL A 315 12.85 -0.45 18.05
CA VAL A 315 13.99 -0.91 18.88
C VAL A 315 14.06 -2.45 18.87
N THR A 316 12.90 -3.12 18.93
CA THR A 316 12.77 -4.57 18.94
C THR A 316 11.91 -5.09 17.77
N PRO A 317 12.41 -5.04 16.51
CA PRO A 317 11.61 -5.41 15.32
C PRO A 317 11.05 -6.83 15.38
N GLN A 318 11.83 -7.77 15.94
CA GLN A 318 11.42 -9.16 16.04
C GLN A 318 10.29 -9.41 17.05
N ALA A 319 10.19 -8.60 18.12
CA ALA A 319 9.10 -8.68 19.07
C ALA A 319 7.78 -8.23 18.42
N ILE A 320 7.82 -7.11 17.70
CA ILE A 320 6.68 -6.58 16.94
C ILE A 320 6.22 -7.59 15.88
N HIS A 321 7.15 -8.11 15.09
CA HIS A 321 6.85 -9.12 14.07
C HIS A 321 6.15 -10.35 14.67
N ARG A 322 6.67 -10.88 15.80
CA ARG A 322 6.06 -12.02 16.49
C ARG A 322 4.68 -11.68 17.04
N ALA A 323 4.49 -10.50 17.63
CA ALA A 323 3.22 -10.07 18.19
C ALA A 323 2.11 -10.04 17.12
N ILE A 324 2.37 -9.42 15.97
CA ILE A 324 1.41 -9.36 14.85
C ILE A 324 1.11 -10.75 14.32
N ARG A 325 2.14 -11.56 14.05
CA ARG A 325 1.96 -12.92 13.54
C ARG A 325 1.15 -13.79 14.50
N HIS A 326 1.41 -13.70 15.81
CA HIS A 326 0.67 -14.46 16.83
C HIS A 326 -0.79 -14.00 16.91
N ALA A 327 -1.03 -12.69 17.00
CA ALA A 327 -2.36 -12.12 17.06
C ALA A 327 -3.26 -12.61 15.92
N VAL A 328 -2.74 -12.56 14.69
CA VAL A 328 -3.49 -12.97 13.50
C VAL A 328 -3.68 -14.48 13.44
N ARG A 329 -2.65 -15.29 13.72
CA ARG A 329 -2.75 -16.76 13.71
C ARG A 329 -3.72 -17.29 14.77
N ASP A 330 -3.68 -16.75 15.98
CA ASP A 330 -4.60 -17.14 17.05
C ASP A 330 -6.06 -16.83 16.70
N ALA A 331 -6.31 -15.65 16.12
CA ALA A 331 -7.63 -15.28 15.66
C ALA A 331 -8.13 -16.20 14.52
N MET A 332 -7.25 -16.61 13.62
CA MET A 332 -7.59 -17.55 12.56
C MET A 332 -7.83 -18.97 13.09
N ALA A 333 -7.02 -19.44 14.06
CA ALA A 333 -7.16 -20.77 14.63
C ALA A 333 -8.41 -20.93 15.49
N SER A 334 -8.87 -19.86 16.15
CA SER A 334 -10.05 -19.87 17.03
C SER A 334 -11.39 -19.99 16.28
N ARG A 335 -11.41 -19.78 14.96
CA ARG A 335 -12.63 -19.88 14.14
C ARG A 335 -12.61 -21.15 13.28
N SER A 336 -13.60 -22.01 13.49
CA SER A 336 -13.85 -23.22 12.71
C SER A 336 -14.43 -22.91 11.33
N TRP A 337 -13.63 -22.34 10.44
CA TRP A 337 -14.00 -22.07 9.04
C TRP A 337 -13.63 -23.21 8.08
N LEU A 338 -12.87 -24.20 8.56
CA LEU A 338 -12.78 -25.53 7.96
C LEU A 338 -14.01 -26.33 8.42
N GLY A 339 -15.11 -26.21 7.72
CA GLY A 339 -16.39 -26.83 8.06
C GLY A 339 -16.22 -28.24 8.63
N GLY A 340 -16.44 -28.39 9.94
CA GLY A 340 -16.79 -29.68 10.56
C GLY A 340 -15.67 -30.52 11.17
N MET A 341 -14.44 -30.05 11.31
CA MET A 341 -13.47 -30.72 12.17
C MET A 341 -13.41 -30.02 13.54
N GLN A 342 -14.36 -30.37 14.40
CA GLN A 342 -14.21 -30.16 15.84
C GLN A 342 -12.94 -30.90 16.29
N ALA A 343 -11.93 -30.14 16.76
CA ALA A 343 -10.84 -30.75 17.50
C ALA A 343 -11.48 -31.53 18.67
N PRO A 344 -11.18 -32.84 18.86
CA PRO A 344 -11.66 -33.55 20.03
C PRO A 344 -11.08 -32.84 21.26
N GLY A 345 -11.97 -32.28 22.09
CA GLY A 345 -11.58 -31.74 23.39
C GLY A 345 -10.80 -32.80 24.18
N PRO A 346 -9.98 -32.41 25.17
CA PRO A 346 -9.27 -33.34 25.99
C PRO A 346 -10.31 -34.13 26.81
N THR A 347 -10.81 -35.22 26.24
CA THR A 347 -11.58 -36.21 26.99
C THR A 347 -10.60 -36.93 27.87
N GLY A 348 -10.82 -36.77 29.18
CA GLY A 348 -10.11 -37.48 30.23
C GLY A 348 -10.03 -38.96 29.93
N LEU A 349 -8.85 -39.51 30.14
CA LEU A 349 -8.56 -40.94 30.14
C LEU A 349 -9.57 -41.65 31.05
N PRO A 350 -10.35 -42.64 30.58
CA PRO A 350 -10.98 -43.56 31.49
C PRO A 350 -9.94 -44.59 31.94
N SER A 351 -9.56 -44.47 33.19
CA SER A 351 -8.91 -45.56 33.92
C SER A 351 -9.93 -46.64 34.15
N ALA A 352 -9.74 -47.82 33.59
CA ALA A 352 -10.06 -49.13 34.22
C ALA A 352 -9.95 -50.28 33.20
N PHE A 353 -8.95 -51.10 33.37
CA PHE A 353 -8.95 -52.49 32.87
C PHE A 353 -9.83 -53.32 33.77
N PRO A 354 -10.75 -54.18 33.25
CA PRO A 354 -11.15 -55.36 33.92
C PRO A 354 -10.48 -56.59 33.30
N THR A 355 -9.77 -57.34 34.16
CA THR A 355 -9.40 -58.73 33.94
C THR A 355 -10.66 -59.60 34.10
N SER A 356 -10.95 -60.48 33.14
CA SER A 356 -11.57 -61.77 33.41
C SER A 356 -11.46 -62.75 32.23
N SER A 357 -10.99 -63.92 32.60
CA SER A 357 -10.83 -65.23 32.01
C SER A 357 -12.03 -65.76 31.16
N GLY A 358 -11.70 -66.30 29.99
CA GLY A 358 -12.07 -67.39 29.11
C GLY A 358 -13.43 -68.12 29.23
N PRO A 359 -13.70 -69.18 28.43
CA PRO A 359 -13.16 -69.60 27.11
C PRO A 359 -14.29 -69.94 26.08
N GLY A 360 -13.92 -70.10 24.83
CA GLY A 360 -14.64 -71.07 23.91
C GLY A 360 -15.31 -70.49 22.67
N GLY A 361 -14.90 -70.94 21.50
CA GLY A 361 -15.80 -71.17 20.39
C GLY A 361 -15.50 -70.52 19.04
N THR A 362 -14.86 -71.32 18.17
CA THR A 362 -15.04 -71.41 16.69
C THR A 362 -14.75 -70.22 15.78
N ALA A 363 -13.75 -70.40 14.95
CA ALA A 363 -13.57 -69.74 13.63
C ALA A 363 -14.65 -70.17 12.63
N PRO A 364 -14.93 -69.45 11.52
CA PRO A 364 -13.96 -69.30 10.45
C PRO A 364 -14.03 -68.02 9.57
N SER A 365 -13.03 -67.94 8.72
CA SER A 365 -12.95 -67.39 7.38
C SER A 365 -12.66 -65.91 7.15
N ASP A 366 -11.49 -65.71 6.58
CA ASP A 366 -11.11 -64.86 5.42
C ASP A 366 -11.75 -63.51 5.24
N ARG A 367 -10.96 -62.48 5.46
CA ARG A 367 -10.72 -61.45 4.42
C ARG A 367 -9.48 -60.63 4.77
N ALA A 368 -8.54 -60.67 3.85
CA ALA A 368 -7.35 -59.86 3.82
C ALA A 368 -7.69 -58.35 3.94
N ALA A 369 -7.15 -57.71 4.97
CA ALA A 369 -7.06 -56.25 5.02
C ALA A 369 -5.65 -55.86 4.60
N THR A 370 -5.59 -55.27 3.44
CA THR A 370 -4.44 -54.58 2.87
C THR A 370 -3.99 -53.46 3.80
N ALA A 371 -2.80 -53.58 4.33
CA ALA A 371 -2.12 -52.48 5.00
C ALA A 371 -1.85 -51.37 3.98
N THR A 372 -2.37 -50.20 4.24
CA THR A 372 -2.12 -48.99 3.45
C THR A 372 -0.73 -48.44 3.76
N THR A 373 0.01 -48.21 2.70
CA THR A 373 1.40 -47.77 2.61
C THR A 373 1.60 -46.29 2.92
N ASP A 374 1.02 -45.77 4.00
CA ASP A 374 1.08 -44.31 4.30
C ASP A 374 2.00 -43.91 5.46
N ASP A 375 2.64 -44.87 6.15
CA ASP A 375 3.35 -44.55 7.40
C ASP A 375 4.88 -44.38 7.28
N TRP A 376 5.49 -44.50 6.08
CA TRP A 376 6.95 -44.39 5.99
C TRP A 376 7.49 -43.21 5.18
N ILE A 377 6.64 -42.33 4.67
CA ILE A 377 7.05 -41.13 3.91
C ILE A 377 7.43 -39.95 4.82
N PHE A 378 7.05 -39.94 6.10
CA PHE A 378 7.36 -38.85 7.03
C PHE A 378 8.54 -39.09 7.99
N ALA A 379 9.21 -40.23 7.92
CA ALA A 379 10.29 -40.57 8.86
C ALA A 379 11.74 -40.25 8.40
N GLN A 380 11.93 -39.56 7.25
CA GLN A 380 13.29 -39.21 6.79
C GLN A 380 13.39 -37.75 6.35
N ARG A 381 13.33 -36.83 7.31
CA ARG A 381 13.81 -35.45 7.10
C ARG A 381 14.38 -34.86 8.37
N ASP A 382 15.38 -35.52 8.93
CA ASP A 382 16.27 -34.94 9.92
C ASP A 382 17.68 -35.47 9.66
N SER A 383 18.42 -34.87 8.75
CA SER A 383 19.89 -34.91 8.73
C SER A 383 20.43 -33.75 7.89
N ARG A 384 20.83 -32.70 8.65
CA ARG A 384 22.07 -31.94 8.51
C ARG A 384 22.56 -31.62 7.10
N VAL A 385 22.28 -30.40 6.65
CA VAL A 385 23.22 -29.68 5.78
C VAL A 385 23.71 -28.46 6.54
N ARG A 386 24.94 -28.52 7.02
CA ARG A 386 25.73 -27.38 7.47
C ARG A 386 26.25 -26.68 6.23
N GLU A 387 25.68 -25.55 5.88
CA GLU A 387 26.30 -24.62 4.93
C GLU A 387 27.27 -23.71 5.69
N ALA A 388 28.56 -23.85 5.36
CA ALA A 388 29.61 -22.93 5.76
C ALA A 388 29.47 -21.64 4.92
N ARG A 389 29.20 -20.52 5.59
CA ARG A 389 29.30 -19.18 4.99
C ARG A 389 30.76 -18.72 5.05
N PRO A 390 31.35 -18.22 3.96
CA PRO A 390 32.59 -17.45 4.05
C PRO A 390 32.25 -16.02 4.51
N GLN A 391 32.94 -15.59 5.56
CA GLN A 391 32.96 -14.19 5.99
C GLN A 391 33.88 -13.39 5.06
N PRO A 392 33.53 -12.18 4.65
CA PRO A 392 34.48 -11.26 4.06
C PRO A 392 35.21 -10.49 5.17
N SER A 393 36.53 -10.66 5.21
CA SER A 393 37.45 -9.85 6.01
C SER A 393 37.56 -8.45 5.41
N PHE A 394 37.31 -7.40 6.22
CA PHE A 394 37.67 -6.04 5.92
C PHE A 394 39.17 -5.83 6.17
N GLY A 395 39.90 -5.55 5.09
CA GLY A 395 41.23 -4.96 5.15
C GLY A 395 41.16 -3.51 4.74
N GLN A 396 41.59 -2.64 5.64
CA GLN A 396 41.88 -1.22 5.33
C GLN A 396 43.20 -1.18 4.56
N GLU A 397 43.24 -0.38 3.48
CA GLU A 397 44.45 0.36 3.13
C GLU A 397 44.10 1.59 2.27
N HIS A 398 44.86 2.65 2.58
CA HIS A 398 44.80 4.02 2.06
C HIS A 398 45.41 4.16 0.67
N ALA A 399 44.97 5.20 0.03
CA ALA A 399 45.73 6.21 -0.70
C ALA A 399 45.59 6.32 -2.23
N GLU A 400 45.31 7.52 -2.58
CA GLU A 400 45.88 8.38 -3.65
C GLU A 400 45.13 8.53 -4.96
N SER A 401 44.89 9.80 -5.17
CA SER A 401 44.31 10.54 -6.27
C SER A 401 45.08 10.44 -7.59
N GLY A 402 44.33 10.41 -8.71
CA GLY A 402 44.84 10.77 -10.03
C GLY A 402 43.76 10.59 -11.13
N PRO A 403 43.59 11.56 -12.03
CA PRO A 403 42.51 11.56 -12.99
C PRO A 403 42.88 10.78 -14.24
N VAL A 404 41.99 9.87 -14.71
CA VAL A 404 42.17 9.27 -16.04
C VAL A 404 40.84 9.23 -16.79
N GLY A 405 40.98 9.63 -18.01
CA GLY A 405 39.98 9.88 -19.01
C GLY A 405 39.11 8.71 -19.43
N ALA A 406 38.02 9.08 -20.04
CA ALA A 406 37.07 8.20 -20.70
C ALA A 406 37.71 7.44 -21.85
N SER A 407 37.50 6.11 -21.85
CA SER A 407 37.68 5.27 -23.03
C SER A 407 36.56 4.25 -23.11
N PRO A 408 36.16 3.80 -24.30
CA PRO A 408 34.87 3.19 -24.57
C PRO A 408 34.79 1.73 -24.07
N VAL A 409 33.60 1.36 -23.60
CA VAL A 409 33.27 0.03 -23.11
C VAL A 409 33.23 -0.92 -24.29
N ASP A 410 34.16 -1.85 -24.32
CA ASP A 410 34.23 -2.95 -25.26
C ASP A 410 33.16 -4.02 -24.94
N PHE A 411 32.33 -4.31 -25.94
CA PHE A 411 31.30 -5.34 -25.91
C PHE A 411 31.92 -6.74 -26.17
N ASP A 412 32.61 -7.29 -25.18
CA ASP A 412 33.07 -8.68 -25.28
C ASP A 412 32.72 -9.49 -24.02
N ARG A 413 31.38 -9.61 -23.76
CA ARG A 413 30.82 -10.45 -22.68
C ARG A 413 29.96 -11.60 -23.19
N THR A 414 30.04 -11.90 -24.48
CA THR A 414 29.19 -12.92 -25.12
C THR A 414 29.74 -14.34 -25.02
N GLU A 415 31.02 -14.52 -24.76
CA GLU A 415 31.61 -15.87 -24.70
C GLU A 415 31.50 -16.54 -23.31
N ALA A 416 31.50 -15.77 -22.21
CA ALA A 416 31.35 -16.34 -20.86
C ALA A 416 29.91 -16.83 -20.59
N ALA A 417 28.91 -16.13 -21.13
CA ALA A 417 27.49 -16.56 -21.02
C ALA A 417 27.15 -17.76 -21.89
N ALA A 418 27.92 -18.01 -22.96
CA ALA A 418 27.77 -19.21 -23.80
C ALA A 418 28.39 -20.46 -23.15
N ALA A 419 29.47 -20.31 -22.40
CA ALA A 419 30.13 -21.43 -21.69
C ALA A 419 29.31 -21.92 -20.47
N GLU A 420 28.60 -21.01 -19.79
CA GLU A 420 27.73 -21.35 -18.66
C GLU A 420 26.43 -22.06 -19.09
N ARG A 421 25.95 -21.78 -20.32
CA ARG A 421 24.81 -22.51 -20.92
C ARG A 421 25.13 -23.94 -21.33
N ALA A 422 26.40 -24.29 -21.56
CA ALA A 422 26.82 -25.62 -21.94
C ALA A 422 26.89 -26.64 -20.79
N SER A 423 26.69 -26.19 -19.52
CA SER A 423 26.71 -27.05 -18.33
C SER A 423 25.33 -27.37 -17.76
N LEU A 424 24.24 -26.87 -18.36
CA LEU A 424 22.88 -27.28 -17.99
C LEU A 424 22.57 -28.64 -18.60
N PRO A 425 21.99 -29.58 -17.84
CA PRO A 425 21.54 -30.86 -18.42
C PRO A 425 20.56 -30.58 -19.58
N PRO A 426 20.57 -31.42 -20.64
CA PRO A 426 19.70 -31.21 -21.77
C PRO A 426 18.25 -31.15 -21.32
N VAL A 427 17.53 -30.09 -21.73
CA VAL A 427 16.10 -29.94 -21.43
C VAL A 427 15.38 -31.14 -22.05
N PRO A 428 14.63 -31.95 -21.28
CA PRO A 428 13.95 -33.11 -21.81
C PRO A 428 13.02 -32.71 -22.97
N SER A 429 13.08 -33.45 -24.06
CA SER A 429 12.17 -33.25 -25.19
C SER A 429 10.76 -33.70 -24.80
N PHE A 430 9.83 -32.75 -24.66
CA PHE A 430 8.44 -33.07 -24.32
C PHE A 430 7.71 -33.96 -25.35
N GLY A 431 8.27 -34.12 -26.56
CA GLY A 431 7.71 -35.00 -27.58
C GLY A 431 7.86 -36.50 -27.31
N ALA A 432 8.67 -36.88 -26.29
CA ALA A 432 8.91 -38.28 -25.93
C ALA A 432 8.21 -38.69 -24.60
N LEU A 433 7.31 -37.86 -24.06
CA LEU A 433 6.63 -38.16 -22.81
C LEU A 433 5.43 -39.06 -23.01
N THR A 434 5.33 -40.15 -22.25
CA THR A 434 4.13 -40.97 -22.15
C THR A 434 3.37 -40.60 -20.89
N VAL A 435 2.15 -40.03 -21.04
CA VAL A 435 1.31 -39.66 -19.89
C VAL A 435 0.79 -40.93 -19.22
N LEU A 436 1.14 -41.11 -17.93
CA LEU A 436 0.71 -42.24 -17.14
C LEU A 436 -0.61 -42.00 -16.43
N GLY A 437 -0.90 -40.72 -16.05
CA GLY A 437 -2.12 -40.37 -15.37
C GLY A 437 -2.04 -39.02 -14.67
N GLN A 438 -3.09 -38.74 -13.87
CA GLN A 438 -3.24 -37.51 -13.10
C GLN A 438 -3.31 -37.84 -11.60
N LEU A 439 -2.55 -37.11 -10.78
CA LEU A 439 -2.56 -37.24 -9.33
C LEU A 439 -3.25 -36.02 -8.71
N ARG A 440 -4.30 -36.27 -7.90
CA ARG A 440 -5.10 -35.26 -7.16
C ARG A 440 -5.60 -34.09 -8.01
N ALA A 441 -5.86 -34.31 -9.30
CA ALA A 441 -6.25 -33.27 -10.25
C ALA A 441 -5.30 -32.05 -10.32
N SER A 442 -4.08 -32.17 -9.75
CA SER A 442 -3.09 -31.10 -9.68
C SER A 442 -1.80 -31.42 -10.43
N TYR A 443 -1.42 -32.71 -10.52
CA TYR A 443 -0.17 -33.13 -11.14
C TYR A 443 -0.42 -34.13 -12.26
N LEU A 444 0.31 -33.98 -13.39
CA LEU A 444 0.44 -34.98 -14.42
C LEU A 444 1.68 -35.83 -14.14
N LEU A 445 1.52 -37.14 -14.23
CA LEU A 445 2.60 -38.12 -14.19
C LEU A 445 2.93 -38.56 -15.61
N ALA A 446 4.17 -38.44 -16.01
CA ALA A 446 4.64 -38.85 -17.32
C ALA A 446 5.91 -39.69 -17.19
N GLU A 447 6.00 -40.75 -18.01
CA GLU A 447 7.20 -41.56 -18.14
C GLU A 447 8.15 -40.92 -19.14
N THR A 448 9.43 -40.92 -18.80
CA THR A 448 10.55 -40.49 -19.63
C THR A 448 11.53 -41.64 -19.78
N GLU A 449 12.48 -41.57 -20.73
CA GLU A 449 13.56 -42.55 -20.87
C GLU A 449 14.38 -42.69 -19.59
N ASP A 450 14.48 -41.63 -18.76
CA ASP A 450 15.30 -41.57 -17.54
C ASP A 450 14.49 -41.79 -16.25
N GLY A 451 13.16 -41.94 -16.30
CA GLY A 451 12.34 -42.17 -15.13
C GLY A 451 10.97 -41.50 -15.18
N LEU A 452 10.47 -41.09 -13.99
CA LEU A 452 9.16 -40.48 -13.80
C LEU A 452 9.27 -38.96 -13.75
N MET A 453 8.50 -38.27 -14.60
CA MET A 453 8.34 -36.80 -14.54
C MET A 453 7.00 -36.47 -13.89
N VAL A 454 7.04 -35.53 -12.93
CA VAL A 454 5.83 -34.96 -12.30
C VAL A 454 5.70 -33.51 -12.75
N ILE A 455 4.60 -33.19 -13.41
CA ILE A 455 4.33 -31.86 -13.95
C ILE A 455 3.18 -31.25 -13.16
N ASP A 456 3.40 -30.10 -12.57
CA ASP A 456 2.34 -29.28 -11.97
C ASP A 456 1.45 -28.72 -13.09
N GLN A 457 0.17 -29.10 -13.10
CA GLN A 457 -0.78 -28.72 -14.16
C GLN A 457 -1.05 -27.20 -14.14
N HIS A 458 -1.11 -26.60 -12.97
CA HIS A 458 -1.36 -25.18 -12.83
C HIS A 458 -0.19 -24.36 -13.40
N ALA A 459 1.03 -24.67 -12.97
CA ALA A 459 2.22 -24.01 -13.47
C ALA A 459 2.45 -24.24 -14.98
N ALA A 460 2.13 -25.44 -15.49
CA ALA A 460 2.21 -25.72 -16.91
C ALA A 460 1.17 -24.93 -17.72
N HIS A 461 -0.07 -24.84 -17.23
CA HIS A 461 -1.13 -24.08 -17.87
C HIS A 461 -0.83 -22.58 -17.90
N GLU A 462 -0.39 -22.00 -16.77
CA GLU A 462 0.08 -20.61 -16.69
C GLU A 462 1.20 -20.34 -17.71
N ARG A 463 2.15 -21.24 -17.83
CA ARG A 463 3.24 -21.10 -18.80
C ARG A 463 2.77 -21.11 -20.25
N ILE A 464 1.83 -21.99 -20.59
CA ILE A 464 1.24 -22.06 -21.93
C ILE A 464 0.48 -20.77 -22.25
N LEU A 465 -0.34 -20.28 -21.32
CA LEU A 465 -1.06 -19.02 -21.46
C LEU A 465 -0.11 -17.83 -21.63
N TYR A 466 0.94 -17.77 -20.81
CA TYR A 466 1.96 -16.72 -20.90
C TYR A 466 2.64 -16.69 -22.26
N GLU A 467 3.10 -17.83 -22.77
CA GLU A 467 3.76 -17.90 -24.07
C GLU A 467 2.78 -17.60 -25.22
N GLY A 468 1.51 -18.00 -25.09
CA GLY A 468 0.44 -17.68 -26.05
C GLY A 468 0.19 -16.17 -26.11
N LEU A 469 -0.06 -15.54 -24.95
CA LEU A 469 -0.26 -14.09 -24.84
C LEU A 469 0.95 -13.29 -25.30
N ARG A 470 2.16 -13.73 -24.93
CA ARG A 470 3.41 -13.09 -25.38
C ARG A 470 3.58 -13.14 -26.90
N LYS A 471 3.27 -14.28 -27.52
CA LYS A 471 3.33 -14.44 -28.96
C LYS A 471 2.31 -13.52 -29.64
N SER A 472 1.05 -13.55 -29.21
CA SER A 472 -0.02 -12.69 -29.74
C SER A 472 0.32 -11.19 -29.60
N TRP A 473 0.89 -10.81 -28.46
CA TRP A 473 1.38 -9.45 -28.21
C TRP A 473 2.44 -8.98 -29.21
N LEU A 474 3.40 -9.86 -29.55
CA LEU A 474 4.50 -9.52 -30.47
C LEU A 474 4.05 -9.48 -31.94
N GLU A 475 3.04 -10.24 -32.31
CA GLU A 475 2.60 -10.37 -33.72
C GLU A 475 1.56 -9.30 -34.11
N ALA A 476 0.41 -9.25 -33.46
CA ALA A 476 -0.70 -8.41 -33.91
C ALA A 476 -1.53 -7.78 -32.77
N GLY A 477 -1.17 -8.02 -31.51
CA GLY A 477 -1.99 -7.76 -30.34
C GLY A 477 -2.83 -8.96 -29.93
N VAL A 478 -3.35 -8.94 -28.71
CA VAL A 478 -4.11 -10.04 -28.11
C VAL A 478 -5.55 -10.02 -28.61
N ALA A 479 -6.06 -11.19 -29.04
CA ALA A 479 -7.44 -11.34 -29.48
C ALA A 479 -8.42 -11.06 -28.34
N ARG A 480 -9.51 -10.33 -28.63
CA ARG A 480 -10.52 -9.92 -27.63
C ARG A 480 -11.76 -10.78 -27.70
N GLN A 481 -12.30 -11.11 -26.53
CA GLN A 481 -13.62 -11.71 -26.39
C GLN A 481 -14.55 -10.74 -25.65
N GLY A 482 -15.62 -10.29 -26.32
CA GLY A 482 -16.65 -9.47 -25.70
C GLY A 482 -17.40 -10.24 -24.62
N LEU A 483 -17.69 -9.60 -23.50
CA LEU A 483 -18.54 -10.13 -22.46
C LEU A 483 -20.02 -10.03 -22.89
N LEU A 484 -20.84 -11.02 -22.54
CA LEU A 484 -22.27 -11.04 -22.84
C LEU A 484 -23.00 -9.84 -22.20
N ALA A 485 -22.58 -9.45 -21.00
CA ALA A 485 -22.97 -8.22 -20.33
C ALA A 485 -21.72 -7.55 -19.77
N PRO A 486 -21.61 -6.20 -19.83
CA PRO A 486 -20.50 -5.50 -19.20
C PRO A 486 -20.46 -5.78 -17.69
N LEU A 487 -19.25 -5.96 -17.14
CA LEU A 487 -19.03 -6.21 -15.73
C LEU A 487 -18.46 -4.96 -15.05
N THR A 488 -19.07 -4.54 -13.96
CA THR A 488 -18.50 -3.49 -13.11
C THR A 488 -17.53 -4.10 -12.12
N VAL A 489 -16.30 -3.57 -12.06
CA VAL A 489 -15.25 -3.99 -11.13
C VAL A 489 -14.88 -2.82 -10.25
N GLU A 490 -15.06 -2.96 -8.94
CA GLU A 490 -14.65 -1.97 -7.94
C GLU A 490 -13.14 -2.01 -7.75
N LEU A 491 -12.49 -0.85 -7.80
CA LEU A 491 -11.05 -0.68 -7.70
C LEU A 491 -10.71 0.53 -6.83
N ALA A 492 -9.52 0.53 -6.25
CA ALA A 492 -9.01 1.74 -5.62
C ALA A 492 -8.90 2.89 -6.65
N PRO A 493 -9.15 4.15 -6.25
CA PRO A 493 -9.09 5.29 -7.17
C PRO A 493 -7.77 5.44 -7.93
N THR A 494 -6.63 5.06 -7.31
CA THR A 494 -5.31 4.99 -7.97
C THR A 494 -5.29 3.96 -9.08
N ALA A 495 -5.89 2.80 -8.87
CA ALA A 495 -5.97 1.71 -9.85
C ALA A 495 -6.88 2.06 -11.04
N VAL A 496 -8.02 2.73 -10.78
CA VAL A 496 -8.88 3.28 -11.85
C VAL A 496 -8.11 4.31 -12.68
N ALA A 497 -7.34 5.18 -12.03
CA ALA A 497 -6.53 6.17 -12.70
C ALA A 497 -5.43 5.53 -13.57
N ALA A 498 -4.71 4.52 -13.05
CA ALA A 498 -3.66 3.80 -13.78
C ALA A 498 -4.20 3.15 -15.06
N LEU A 499 -5.37 2.49 -15.01
CA LEU A 499 -6.02 1.93 -16.20
C LEU A 499 -6.41 3.02 -17.21
N ALA A 500 -6.94 4.16 -16.73
CA ALA A 500 -7.33 5.27 -17.57
C ALA A 500 -6.13 6.00 -18.22
N GLU A 501 -4.95 5.93 -17.61
CA GLU A 501 -3.71 6.51 -18.13
C GLU A 501 -3.07 5.70 -19.24
N ALA A 502 -3.32 4.38 -19.27
CA ALA A 502 -2.72 3.46 -20.24
C ALA A 502 -3.74 2.81 -21.21
N PRO A 503 -4.72 3.54 -21.82
CA PRO A 503 -5.82 2.93 -22.57
C PRO A 503 -5.33 2.13 -23.78
N LYS A 504 -4.29 2.60 -24.47
CA LYS A 504 -3.71 1.88 -25.62
C LYS A 504 -3.01 0.58 -25.22
N LEU A 505 -2.41 0.54 -24.03
CA LEU A 505 -1.76 -0.64 -23.50
C LEU A 505 -2.80 -1.68 -23.08
N VAL A 506 -3.83 -1.23 -22.36
CA VAL A 506 -4.97 -2.06 -21.93
C VAL A 506 -5.69 -2.66 -23.14
N GLU A 507 -5.96 -1.85 -24.17
CA GLU A 507 -6.59 -2.30 -25.41
C GLU A 507 -5.71 -3.33 -26.17
N ARG A 508 -4.40 -3.10 -26.23
CA ARG A 508 -3.45 -4.00 -26.89
C ARG A 508 -3.29 -5.33 -26.16
N LEU A 509 -3.48 -5.35 -24.83
CA LEU A 509 -3.53 -6.55 -24.00
C LEU A 509 -4.83 -7.34 -24.19
N GLY A 510 -5.79 -6.82 -24.98
CA GLY A 510 -7.05 -7.50 -25.27
C GLY A 510 -8.19 -7.15 -24.31
N PHE A 511 -8.01 -6.13 -23.47
CA PHE A 511 -9.08 -5.62 -22.60
C PHE A 511 -9.78 -4.42 -23.22
N GLU A 512 -11.09 -4.30 -22.97
CA GLU A 512 -11.87 -3.10 -23.22
C GLU A 512 -12.50 -2.64 -21.90
N VAL A 513 -11.96 -1.55 -21.36
CA VAL A 513 -12.26 -1.07 -20.01
C VAL A 513 -12.56 0.42 -20.06
N ASP A 514 -13.71 0.82 -19.53
CA ASP A 514 -14.10 2.21 -19.36
C ASP A 514 -14.14 2.58 -17.87
N ALA A 515 -13.74 3.80 -17.51
CA ALA A 515 -13.91 4.28 -16.15
C ALA A 515 -15.40 4.44 -15.82
N PHE A 516 -15.84 3.91 -14.68
CA PHE A 516 -17.20 3.99 -14.18
C PHE A 516 -17.22 4.53 -12.74
N GLY A 517 -17.18 5.86 -12.63
CA GLY A 517 -16.97 6.51 -11.33
C GLY A 517 -15.49 6.71 -11.01
N ASP A 518 -15.21 6.91 -9.73
CA ASP A 518 -13.85 7.12 -9.21
C ASP A 518 -13.25 5.86 -8.60
N ASP A 519 -14.07 4.88 -8.31
CA ASP A 519 -13.78 3.66 -7.57
C ASP A 519 -14.19 2.38 -8.33
N ALA A 520 -14.58 2.50 -9.61
CA ALA A 520 -14.96 1.35 -10.41
C ALA A 520 -14.58 1.52 -11.89
N VAL A 521 -14.51 0.40 -12.61
CA VAL A 521 -14.40 0.33 -14.06
C VAL A 521 -15.45 -0.61 -14.65
N LEU A 522 -15.86 -0.33 -15.88
CA LEU A 522 -16.76 -1.15 -16.67
C LEU A 522 -15.97 -1.94 -17.70
N VAL A 523 -15.94 -3.27 -17.57
CA VAL A 523 -15.24 -4.19 -18.48
C VAL A 523 -16.20 -4.71 -19.54
N ARG A 524 -15.87 -4.52 -20.82
CA ARG A 524 -16.68 -4.96 -21.98
C ARG A 524 -16.08 -6.13 -22.70
N ALA A 525 -14.74 -6.25 -22.72
CA ALA A 525 -14.04 -7.35 -23.35
C ALA A 525 -12.77 -7.70 -22.57
N ILE A 526 -12.37 -8.97 -22.69
CA ILE A 526 -11.16 -9.55 -22.08
C ILE A 526 -10.37 -10.32 -23.14
N PRO A 527 -9.09 -10.65 -22.89
CA PRO A 527 -8.32 -11.53 -23.76
C PRO A 527 -9.01 -12.89 -23.96
N ALA A 528 -9.11 -13.34 -25.20
CA ALA A 528 -9.83 -14.57 -25.53
C ALA A 528 -9.20 -15.81 -24.88
N GLU A 529 -7.87 -15.80 -24.72
CA GLU A 529 -7.09 -16.91 -24.15
C GLU A 529 -7.37 -17.14 -22.65
N ILE A 530 -7.87 -16.12 -21.93
CA ILE A 530 -8.12 -16.17 -20.48
C ILE A 530 -9.59 -16.02 -20.13
N SER A 531 -10.49 -16.24 -21.09
CA SER A 531 -11.94 -16.05 -20.93
C SER A 531 -12.61 -16.95 -19.87
N GLY A 532 -11.91 -17.93 -19.33
CA GLY A 532 -12.39 -18.80 -18.25
C GLY A 532 -12.00 -18.36 -16.84
N GLN A 533 -11.27 -17.25 -16.69
CA GLN A 533 -10.82 -16.74 -15.39
C GLN A 533 -11.78 -15.67 -14.83
N ASP A 534 -11.61 -15.34 -13.54
CA ASP A 534 -12.36 -14.27 -12.90
C ASP A 534 -11.95 -12.90 -13.47
N VAL A 535 -12.89 -12.24 -14.13
CA VAL A 535 -12.66 -10.94 -14.79
C VAL A 535 -12.30 -9.85 -13.79
N GLY A 536 -12.91 -9.86 -12.61
CA GLY A 536 -12.65 -8.90 -11.55
C GLY A 536 -11.22 -9.00 -11.04
N GLU A 537 -10.76 -10.22 -10.84
CA GLU A 537 -9.39 -10.52 -10.43
C GLU A 537 -8.37 -10.06 -11.47
N LEU A 538 -8.58 -10.41 -12.74
CA LEU A 538 -7.69 -10.02 -13.85
C LEU A 538 -7.54 -8.51 -13.99
N ILE A 539 -8.63 -7.76 -13.89
CA ILE A 539 -8.62 -6.30 -13.98
C ILE A 539 -7.91 -5.68 -12.77
N THR A 540 -8.10 -6.25 -11.58
CA THR A 540 -7.42 -5.79 -10.38
C THR A 540 -5.92 -6.01 -10.45
N GLU A 541 -5.47 -7.15 -10.98
CA GLU A 541 -4.05 -7.45 -11.21
C GLU A 541 -3.44 -6.52 -12.26
N LEU A 542 -4.14 -6.33 -13.38
CA LEU A 542 -3.68 -5.43 -14.44
C LEU A 542 -3.52 -4.00 -13.92
N ALA A 543 -4.51 -3.48 -13.19
CA ALA A 543 -4.46 -2.15 -12.61
C ALA A 543 -3.29 -1.99 -11.63
N SER A 544 -3.04 -3.01 -10.82
CA SER A 544 -1.93 -3.01 -9.85
C SER A 544 -0.56 -3.04 -10.52
N ALA A 545 -0.42 -3.86 -11.56
CA ALA A 545 0.83 -3.92 -12.34
C ALA A 545 1.13 -2.59 -13.02
N LEU A 546 0.10 -1.88 -13.50
CA LEU A 546 0.26 -0.55 -14.09
C LEU A 546 0.65 0.52 -13.05
N ASP A 547 0.06 0.47 -11.85
CA ASP A 547 0.39 1.38 -10.75
C ASP A 547 1.83 1.19 -10.25
N GLU A 548 2.32 -0.07 -10.17
CA GLU A 548 3.70 -0.38 -9.78
C GLU A 548 4.75 0.07 -10.81
N VAL A 549 4.46 -0.04 -12.10
CA VAL A 549 5.37 0.40 -13.18
C VAL A 549 5.54 1.92 -13.17
N GLU A 550 4.50 2.67 -12.83
CA GLU A 550 4.57 4.13 -12.72
C GLU A 550 5.20 4.62 -11.41
N GLY A 551 5.09 3.85 -10.32
CA GLY A 551 5.69 4.17 -9.02
C GLY A 551 7.19 3.88 -8.90
N GLY A 552 7.79 3.19 -9.88
CA GLY A 552 9.18 2.75 -9.90
C GLY A 552 10.08 3.46 -10.93
N ALA A 553 9.57 4.49 -11.61
CA ALA A 553 10.32 5.26 -12.64
C ALA A 553 10.77 6.62 -12.12
#